data_4deb1753f830f946a6aa0745a4f5670f
#
_entry.id   4deb1753f830f946a6aa0745a4f5670f
#
_cell.length_a   1.000
_cell.length_b   1.000
_cell.length_c   1.000
_cell.angle_alpha   90.00
_cell.angle_beta   90.00
_cell.angle_gamma   90.00
#
_symmetry.space_group_name_H-M   'P 1'
#
loop_
_entity.id
_entity.type
_entity.pdbx_description
1 polymer ?
#
loop_
_entity_poly.entity_id
_entity_poly.type
_entity_poly.pdbx_seq_one_letter_code
_entity_poly.pdbx_strand_id
1 'polypeptide(L)'
;MSIITDIFLPFSLAFIMFSLGVGLTGADFTRVAKQPKDFLVGLICQIILLPLIALILVKLWPISPELAIGVMIIAAAPGGVTSNILTSFARGDVALSISLTAIISLLSVVTVPFILVTSLDLLGSENLSKNISLVSMAAVSYTHLTLPTNREV
;
A
#
# COMPACT_ATOMS: atom_id res chain seq x y z
N MET A 1 20.72 -1.01 -15.93
CA MET A 1 19.73 -1.67 -15.07
C MET A 1 20.06 -3.15 -15.06
N SER A 2 20.09 -3.78 -13.90
CA SER A 2 20.58 -5.16 -13.84
C SER A 2 19.42 -6.13 -14.07
N ILE A 3 19.65 -7.21 -14.81
CA ILE A 3 18.72 -8.33 -15.04
C ILE A 3 18.09 -8.81 -13.71
N ILE A 4 18.82 -8.67 -12.61
CA ILE A 4 18.39 -9.04 -11.26
C ILE A 4 17.18 -8.20 -10.82
N THR A 5 17.21 -6.88 -11.02
CA THR A 5 16.13 -5.99 -10.57
C THR A 5 14.91 -6.06 -11.47
N ASP A 6 15.14 -6.24 -12.77
CA ASP A 6 14.07 -6.09 -13.77
C ASP A 6 13.30 -7.40 -14.03
N ILE A 7 13.95 -8.56 -13.83
CA ILE A 7 13.34 -9.86 -14.11
C ILE A 7 13.28 -10.72 -12.85
N PHE A 8 14.40 -10.87 -12.16
CA PHE A 8 14.48 -11.81 -11.04
C PHE A 8 13.63 -11.38 -9.83
N LEU A 9 13.62 -10.09 -9.51
CA LEU A 9 12.89 -9.59 -8.35
C LEU A 9 11.35 -9.70 -8.55
N PRO A 10 10.74 -9.25 -9.66
CA PRO A 10 9.31 -9.46 -9.88
C PRO A 10 8.93 -10.94 -9.94
N PHE A 11 9.76 -11.78 -10.56
CA PHE A 11 9.51 -13.22 -10.64
C PHE A 11 9.56 -13.88 -9.26
N SER A 12 10.52 -13.52 -8.43
CA SER A 12 10.64 -14.01 -7.05
C SER A 12 9.43 -13.60 -6.20
N LEU A 13 8.97 -12.35 -6.33
CA LEU A 13 7.78 -11.87 -5.62
C LEU A 13 6.53 -12.61 -6.07
N ALA A 14 6.37 -12.83 -7.38
CA ALA A 14 5.25 -13.61 -7.92
C ALA A 14 5.28 -15.06 -7.43
N PHE A 15 6.45 -15.68 -7.37
CA PHE A 15 6.62 -17.04 -6.87
C PHE A 15 6.27 -17.15 -5.39
N ILE A 16 6.69 -16.19 -4.57
CA ILE A 16 6.34 -16.13 -3.15
C ILE A 16 4.82 -15.99 -2.98
N MET A 17 4.18 -15.09 -3.74
CA MET A 17 2.74 -14.92 -3.69
C MET A 17 1.99 -16.18 -4.13
N PHE A 18 2.46 -16.84 -5.16
CA PHE A 18 1.91 -18.11 -5.59
C PHE A 18 2.04 -19.18 -4.51
N SER A 19 3.22 -19.30 -3.89
CA SER A 19 3.47 -20.27 -2.80
C SER A 19 2.55 -20.04 -1.59
N LEU A 20 2.33 -18.79 -1.19
CA LEU A 20 1.38 -18.46 -0.13
C LEU A 20 -0.07 -18.78 -0.54
N GLY A 21 -0.42 -18.53 -1.81
CA GLY A 21 -1.75 -18.77 -2.34
C GLY A 21 -2.12 -20.26 -2.44
N VAL A 22 -1.16 -21.13 -2.76
CA VAL A 22 -1.37 -22.59 -2.86
C VAL A 22 -1.80 -23.21 -1.52
N GLY A 23 -1.38 -22.63 -0.39
CA GLY A 23 -1.78 -23.07 0.94
C GLY A 23 -3.18 -22.65 1.36
N LEU A 24 -3.86 -21.81 0.58
CA LEU A 24 -5.18 -21.27 0.91
C LEU A 24 -6.29 -21.99 0.16
N THR A 25 -7.41 -22.17 0.84
CA THR A 25 -8.63 -22.78 0.29
C THR A 25 -9.74 -21.73 0.12
N GLY A 26 -10.73 -22.02 -0.73
CA GLY A 26 -11.90 -21.15 -0.86
C GLY A 26 -12.68 -20.98 0.46
N ALA A 27 -12.57 -21.96 1.36
CA ALA A 27 -13.18 -21.88 2.67
C ALA A 27 -12.55 -20.81 3.57
N ASP A 28 -11.23 -20.55 3.42
CA ASP A 28 -10.52 -19.51 4.17
C ASP A 28 -11.02 -18.12 3.79
N PHE A 29 -11.22 -17.86 2.50
CA PHE A 29 -11.81 -16.61 2.03
C PHE A 29 -13.27 -16.44 2.44
N THR A 30 -14.04 -17.54 2.45
CA THR A 30 -15.42 -17.53 2.93
C THR A 30 -15.47 -17.20 4.42
N ARG A 31 -14.50 -17.68 5.20
CA ARG A 31 -14.37 -17.34 6.63
C ARG A 31 -14.11 -15.85 6.82
N VAL A 32 -13.18 -15.26 6.05
CA VAL A 32 -12.92 -13.80 6.09
C VAL A 32 -14.19 -13.01 5.77
N ALA A 33 -14.95 -13.42 4.75
CA ALA A 33 -16.22 -12.77 4.40
C ALA A 33 -17.29 -12.88 5.48
N LYS A 34 -17.29 -13.99 6.25
CA LYS A 34 -18.24 -14.20 7.36
C LYS A 34 -17.82 -13.48 8.66
N GLN A 35 -16.58 -13.08 8.78
CA GLN A 35 -16.03 -12.33 9.93
C GLN A 35 -15.62 -10.91 9.53
N PRO A 36 -16.57 -10.03 9.15
CA PRO A 36 -16.26 -8.71 8.62
C PRO A 36 -15.62 -7.78 9.65
N LYS A 37 -15.71 -8.07 10.94
CA LYS A 37 -15.14 -7.24 12.01
C LYS A 37 -13.62 -7.13 11.89
N ASP A 38 -12.94 -8.26 11.78
CA ASP A 38 -11.47 -8.30 11.71
C ASP A 38 -10.97 -7.65 10.44
N PHE A 39 -11.68 -7.87 9.33
CA PHE A 39 -11.41 -7.25 8.05
C PHE A 39 -11.59 -5.72 8.12
N LEU A 40 -12.71 -5.22 8.68
CA LEU A 40 -12.98 -3.79 8.82
C LEU A 40 -11.97 -3.09 9.74
N VAL A 41 -11.61 -3.72 10.85
CA VAL A 41 -10.59 -3.18 11.76
C VAL A 41 -9.25 -3.05 11.03
N GLY A 42 -8.81 -4.09 10.32
CA GLY A 42 -7.59 -4.03 9.52
C GLY A 42 -7.62 -2.94 8.45
N LEU A 43 -8.73 -2.79 7.76
CA LEU A 43 -8.94 -1.77 6.72
C LEU A 43 -8.88 -0.35 7.31
N ILE A 44 -9.56 -0.10 8.42
CA ILE A 44 -9.54 1.20 9.10
C ILE A 44 -8.13 1.52 9.62
N CYS A 45 -7.47 0.54 10.23
CA CYS A 45 -6.10 0.73 10.72
C CYS A 45 -5.13 1.07 9.56
N GLN A 46 -5.26 0.43 8.43
CA GLN A 46 -4.38 0.66 7.28
C GLN A 46 -4.65 2.00 6.59
N ILE A 47 -5.93 2.36 6.38
CA ILE A 47 -6.28 3.54 5.58
C ILE A 47 -6.29 4.81 6.42
N ILE A 48 -6.64 4.73 7.69
CA ILE A 48 -6.81 5.91 8.55
C ILE A 48 -5.71 5.99 9.62
N LEU A 49 -5.56 4.95 10.43
CA LEU A 49 -4.69 5.00 11.59
C LEU A 49 -3.21 5.11 11.20
N LEU A 50 -2.77 4.37 10.20
CA LEU A 50 -1.37 4.38 9.77
C LEU A 50 -0.94 5.74 9.18
N PRO A 51 -1.67 6.35 8.22
CA PRO A 51 -1.35 7.72 7.76
C PRO A 51 -1.46 8.78 8.86
N LEU A 52 -2.39 8.63 9.80
CA LEU A 52 -2.52 9.55 10.92
C LEU A 52 -1.30 9.50 11.84
N ILE A 53 -0.83 8.30 12.19
CA ILE A 53 0.40 8.12 12.99
C ILE A 53 1.60 8.69 12.22
N ALA A 54 1.72 8.41 10.92
CA ALA A 54 2.79 8.95 10.09
C ALA A 54 2.78 10.49 10.09
N LEU A 55 1.61 11.11 9.95
CA LEU A 55 1.45 12.56 9.99
C LEU A 55 1.90 13.15 11.34
N ILE A 56 1.52 12.50 12.45
CA ILE A 56 1.94 12.92 13.80
C ILE A 56 3.45 12.82 13.92
N LEU A 57 4.06 11.72 13.50
CA LEU A 57 5.51 11.53 13.56
C LEU A 57 6.26 12.57 12.73
N VAL A 58 5.79 12.84 11.51
CA VAL A 58 6.38 13.85 10.63
C VAL A 58 6.31 15.26 11.24
N LYS A 59 5.21 15.59 11.95
CA LYS A 59 5.07 16.88 12.62
C LYS A 59 5.92 17.00 13.89
N LEU A 60 6.15 15.90 14.60
CA LEU A 60 6.95 15.89 15.82
C LEU A 60 8.46 15.88 15.56
N TRP A 61 8.87 15.39 14.40
CA TRP A 61 10.28 15.25 14.06
C TRP A 61 10.69 16.30 13.03
N PRO A 62 11.76 17.08 13.27
CA PRO A 62 12.23 18.11 12.33
C PRO A 62 12.92 17.45 11.12
N ILE A 63 12.15 16.97 10.16
CA ILE A 63 12.62 16.39 8.90
C ILE A 63 12.35 17.35 7.74
N SER A 64 13.12 17.18 6.64
CA SER A 64 12.90 18.00 5.44
C SER A 64 11.52 17.70 4.83
N PRO A 65 10.89 18.69 4.15
CA PRO A 65 9.58 18.51 3.52
C PRO A 65 9.53 17.35 2.54
N GLU A 66 10.62 17.11 1.80
CA GLU A 66 10.72 16.01 0.84
C GLU A 66 10.66 14.64 1.54
N LEU A 67 11.38 14.50 2.65
CA LEU A 67 11.36 13.29 3.47
C LEU A 67 9.98 13.09 4.11
N ALA A 68 9.35 14.16 4.57
CA ALA A 68 8.00 14.13 5.14
C ALA A 68 6.99 13.56 4.13
N ILE A 69 7.04 14.04 2.88
CA ILE A 69 6.20 13.52 1.80
C ILE A 69 6.50 12.05 1.52
N GLY A 70 7.78 11.67 1.48
CA GLY A 70 8.18 10.27 1.31
C GLY A 70 7.60 9.34 2.37
N VAL A 71 7.63 9.75 3.64
CA VAL A 71 7.02 9.00 4.75
C VAL A 71 5.51 8.88 4.57
N MET A 72 4.83 9.95 4.16
CA MET A 72 3.39 9.92 3.92
C MET A 72 3.01 9.02 2.74
N ILE A 73 3.82 8.99 1.65
CA ILE A 73 3.62 8.07 0.52
C ILE A 73 3.71 6.62 0.99
N ILE A 74 4.74 6.29 1.77
CA ILE A 74 4.92 4.93 2.30
C ILE A 74 3.78 4.55 3.23
N ALA A 75 3.34 5.45 4.09
CA ALA A 75 2.24 5.21 5.02
C ALA A 75 0.87 5.07 4.32
N ALA A 76 0.68 5.74 3.18
CA ALA A 76 -0.53 5.61 2.37
C ALA A 76 -0.52 4.39 1.44
N ALA A 77 0.65 3.80 1.19
CA ALA A 77 0.78 2.65 0.31
C ALA A 77 0.07 1.41 0.89
N PRO A 78 -0.55 0.58 0.04
CA PRO A 78 -1.13 -0.69 0.49
C PRO A 78 -0.06 -1.64 1.02
N GLY A 79 -0.44 -2.55 1.92
CA GLY A 79 0.41 -3.64 2.37
C GLY A 79 0.92 -4.47 1.18
N GLY A 80 2.14 -4.97 1.29
CA GLY A 80 2.78 -5.72 0.21
C GLY A 80 2.99 -7.20 0.53
N VAL A 81 3.71 -7.88 -0.37
CA VAL A 81 4.10 -9.28 -0.24
C VAL A 81 4.74 -9.58 1.12
N THR A 82 5.56 -8.65 1.61
CA THR A 82 6.28 -8.79 2.87
C THR A 82 5.34 -8.94 4.06
N SER A 83 4.22 -8.21 4.11
CA SER A 83 3.25 -8.33 5.19
C SER A 83 2.59 -9.72 5.22
N ASN A 84 2.30 -10.29 4.05
CA ASN A 84 1.72 -11.63 3.94
C ASN A 84 2.71 -12.71 4.38
N ILE A 85 3.99 -12.57 4.04
CA ILE A 85 5.06 -13.47 4.50
C ILE A 85 5.20 -13.41 6.03
N LEU A 86 5.26 -12.21 6.59
CA LEU A 86 5.35 -12.02 8.04
C LEU A 86 4.16 -12.62 8.77
N THR A 87 2.96 -12.46 8.22
CA THR A 87 1.73 -13.08 8.75
C THR A 87 1.84 -14.61 8.75
N SER A 88 2.38 -15.19 7.68
CA SER A 88 2.60 -16.64 7.60
C SER A 88 3.62 -17.12 8.64
N PHE A 89 4.75 -16.44 8.80
CA PHE A 89 5.75 -16.78 9.81
C PHE A 89 5.23 -16.63 11.24
N ALA A 90 4.40 -15.62 11.47
CA ALA A 90 3.75 -15.40 12.76
C ALA A 90 2.59 -16.40 13.04
N ARG A 91 2.31 -17.33 12.11
CA ARG A 91 1.15 -18.24 12.16
C ARG A 91 -0.19 -17.49 12.31
N GLY A 92 -0.27 -16.31 11.70
CA GLY A 92 -1.49 -15.50 11.63
C GLY A 92 -2.42 -15.93 10.49
N ASP A 93 -3.52 -15.20 10.35
CA ASP A 93 -4.49 -15.45 9.28
C ASP A 93 -4.01 -14.89 7.94
N VAL A 94 -3.39 -15.76 7.14
CA VAL A 94 -2.82 -15.40 5.82
C VAL A 94 -3.94 -15.03 4.84
N ALA A 95 -5.12 -15.68 4.91
CA ALA A 95 -6.25 -15.37 4.05
C ALA A 95 -6.78 -13.95 4.30
N LEU A 96 -6.87 -13.54 5.57
CA LEU A 96 -7.22 -12.19 5.96
C LEU A 96 -6.19 -11.17 5.43
N SER A 97 -4.89 -11.45 5.60
CA SER A 97 -3.81 -10.57 5.16
C SER A 97 -3.82 -10.37 3.63
N ILE A 98 -3.96 -11.43 2.85
CA ILE A 98 -4.04 -11.37 1.39
C ILE A 98 -5.31 -10.63 0.94
N SER A 99 -6.45 -10.91 1.58
CA SER A 99 -7.72 -10.23 1.26
C SER A 99 -7.65 -8.73 1.53
N LEU A 100 -7.06 -8.32 2.66
CA LEU A 100 -6.82 -6.92 3.00
C LEU A 100 -5.91 -6.26 1.96
N THR A 101 -4.78 -6.88 1.65
CA THR A 101 -3.83 -6.36 0.66
C THR A 101 -4.51 -6.14 -0.70
N ALA A 102 -5.30 -7.09 -1.17
CA ALA A 102 -6.00 -7.00 -2.46
C ALA A 102 -7.00 -5.83 -2.48
N ILE A 103 -7.85 -5.72 -1.46
CA ILE A 103 -8.88 -4.67 -1.40
C ILE A 103 -8.25 -3.29 -1.18
N ILE A 104 -7.25 -3.18 -0.29
CA ILE A 104 -6.57 -1.91 -0.04
C ILE A 104 -5.80 -1.47 -1.29
N SER A 105 -5.23 -2.39 -2.06
CA SER A 105 -4.59 -2.08 -3.34
C SER A 105 -5.57 -1.47 -4.34
N LEU A 106 -6.79 -1.97 -4.43
CA LEU A 106 -7.83 -1.36 -5.28
C LEU A 106 -8.25 0.02 -4.76
N LEU A 107 -8.43 0.15 -3.44
CA LEU A 107 -8.81 1.42 -2.82
C LEU A 107 -7.68 2.46 -2.89
N SER A 108 -6.41 2.04 -2.97
CA SER A 108 -5.25 2.94 -2.97
C SER A 108 -5.25 3.91 -4.15
N VAL A 109 -5.87 3.55 -5.28
CA VAL A 109 -6.03 4.45 -6.44
C VAL A 109 -6.70 5.77 -6.04
N VAL A 110 -7.61 5.71 -5.09
CA VAL A 110 -8.35 6.89 -4.58
C VAL A 110 -7.74 7.39 -3.28
N THR A 111 -7.39 6.49 -2.35
CA THR A 111 -6.96 6.88 -1.00
C THR A 111 -5.56 7.50 -1.00
N VAL A 112 -4.61 7.02 -1.81
CA VAL A 112 -3.25 7.56 -1.85
C VAL A 112 -3.23 9.02 -2.32
N PRO A 113 -3.85 9.39 -3.47
CA PRO A 113 -3.91 10.79 -3.88
C PRO A 113 -4.59 11.69 -2.84
N PHE A 114 -5.69 11.21 -2.23
CA PHE A 114 -6.42 11.98 -1.22
C PHE A 114 -5.56 12.24 0.02
N ILE A 115 -4.89 11.21 0.56
CA ILE A 115 -4.02 11.33 1.74
C ILE A 115 -2.85 12.26 1.44
N LEU A 116 -2.25 12.16 0.25
CA LEU A 116 -1.11 13.01 -0.13
C LEU A 116 -1.49 14.47 -0.24
N VAL A 117 -2.58 14.81 -0.92
CA VAL A 117 -3.03 16.21 -1.03
C VAL A 117 -3.33 16.78 0.35
N THR A 118 -4.08 16.04 1.18
CA THR A 118 -4.38 16.48 2.55
C THR A 118 -3.12 16.66 3.39
N SER A 119 -2.12 15.80 3.20
CA SER A 119 -0.84 15.88 3.91
C SER A 119 -0.01 17.09 3.47
N LEU A 120 0.00 17.41 2.17
CA LEU A 120 0.69 18.59 1.63
C LEU A 120 0.09 19.88 2.18
N ASP A 121 -1.22 19.97 2.24
CA ASP A 121 -1.92 21.14 2.82
C ASP A 121 -1.60 21.29 4.32
N LEU A 122 -1.59 20.18 5.08
CA LEU A 122 -1.30 20.19 6.51
C LEU A 122 0.19 20.44 6.85
N LEU A 123 1.10 20.16 5.92
CA LEU A 123 2.54 20.39 6.05
C LEU A 123 2.97 21.75 5.52
N GLY A 124 2.06 22.57 4.97
CA GLY A 124 2.34 23.92 4.47
C GLY A 124 3.19 23.96 3.21
N SER A 125 3.23 22.87 2.44
CA SER A 125 4.02 22.76 1.21
C SER A 125 3.23 23.23 -0.02
N GLU A 126 2.69 24.44 0.01
CA GLU A 126 1.83 25.02 -1.05
C GLU A 126 2.47 25.02 -2.45
N ASN A 127 3.79 25.15 -2.54
CA ASN A 127 4.49 25.15 -3.82
C ASN A 127 4.53 23.76 -4.49
N LEU A 128 4.49 22.68 -3.72
CA LEU A 128 4.38 21.32 -4.24
C LEU A 128 2.92 20.94 -4.58
N SER A 129 1.97 21.43 -3.80
CA SER A 129 0.54 21.17 -4.00
C SER A 129 0.03 21.70 -5.36
N LYS A 130 0.54 22.84 -5.83
CA LYS A 130 0.13 23.45 -7.10
C LYS A 130 0.55 22.67 -8.35
N ASN A 131 1.61 21.86 -8.25
CA ASN A 131 2.12 21.06 -9.36
C ASN A 131 1.60 19.62 -9.39
N ILE A 132 0.87 19.19 -8.33
CA ILE A 132 0.38 17.83 -8.20
C ILE A 132 -1.12 17.81 -8.44
N SER A 133 -1.55 17.44 -9.63
CA SER A 133 -2.96 17.20 -9.94
C SER A 133 -3.41 15.86 -9.34
N LEU A 134 -4.54 15.86 -8.63
CA LEU A 134 -5.20 14.64 -8.13
C LEU A 134 -5.41 13.60 -9.24
N VAL A 135 -5.75 14.07 -10.43
CA VAL A 135 -5.98 13.21 -11.60
C VAL A 135 -4.68 12.54 -12.06
N SER A 136 -3.57 13.30 -12.09
CA SER A 136 -2.26 12.74 -12.46
C SER A 136 -1.78 11.71 -11.45
N MET A 137 -1.99 11.95 -10.15
CA MET A 137 -1.62 11.01 -9.10
C MET A 137 -2.48 9.75 -9.12
N ALA A 138 -3.78 9.88 -9.33
CA ALA A 138 -4.68 8.73 -9.49
C ALA A 138 -4.31 7.91 -10.74
N ALA A 139 -3.96 8.57 -11.85
CA ALA A 139 -3.51 7.90 -13.06
C ALA A 139 -2.20 7.14 -12.83
N VAL A 140 -1.22 7.74 -12.13
CA VAL A 140 0.04 7.07 -11.78
C VAL A 140 -0.21 5.89 -10.84
N SER A 141 -1.05 6.05 -9.82
CA SER A 141 -1.42 4.95 -8.91
C SER A 141 -2.11 3.81 -9.66
N TYR A 142 -3.02 4.14 -10.58
CA TYR A 142 -3.69 3.16 -11.43
C TYR A 142 -2.71 2.43 -12.35
N THR A 143 -1.80 3.14 -13.00
CA THR A 143 -0.79 2.52 -13.88
C THR A 143 0.18 1.64 -13.11
N HIS A 144 0.58 2.02 -11.90
CA HIS A 144 1.40 1.17 -11.03
C HIS A 144 0.67 -0.11 -10.58
N LEU A 145 -0.64 -0.05 -10.44
CA LEU A 145 -1.45 -1.21 -10.02
C LEU A 145 -1.74 -2.17 -11.19
N THR A 146 -1.98 -1.62 -12.38
CA THR A 146 -2.44 -2.40 -13.55
C THR A 146 -1.33 -2.82 -14.49
N LEU A 147 -0.19 -2.14 -14.44
CA LEU A 147 0.93 -2.38 -15.35
C LEU A 147 2.23 -2.57 -14.56
N PRO A 148 2.47 -3.77 -14.00
CA PRO A 148 3.71 -4.07 -13.28
C PRO A 148 4.97 -3.99 -14.16
N THR A 149 4.83 -3.75 -15.46
CA THR A 149 5.95 -3.74 -16.42
C THR A 149 5.64 -2.93 -17.67
N ASN A 150 5.23 -1.68 -17.60
CA ASN A 150 5.44 -0.85 -18.78
C ASN A 150 6.67 0.04 -18.56
N ARG A 151 7.79 -0.46 -19.07
CA ARG A 151 8.90 0.35 -19.49
C ARG A 151 8.42 1.22 -20.66
N GLU A 152 8.41 2.50 -20.46
CA GLU A 152 8.70 3.40 -21.57
C GLU A 152 9.71 4.42 -21.08
N VAL A 153 10.93 4.23 -21.61
CA VAL A 153 12.06 5.14 -21.94
C VAL A 153 12.50 6.10 -20.87
#